data_237f77bfb414276e40c991f378d21b93
#
_entry.id   237f77bfb414276e40c991f378d21b93
#
_cell.length_a   1.000
_cell.length_b   1.000
_cell.length_c   1.000
_cell.angle_alpha   90.00
_cell.angle_beta   90.00
_cell.angle_gamma   90.00
#
_symmetry.space_group_name_H-M   'P 1'
#
loop_
_entity.id
_entity.type
_entity.pdbx_description
1 polymer ?
#
loop_
_entity_poly.entity_id
_entity_poly.type
_entity_poly.pdbx_seq_one_letter_code
_entity_poly.pdbx_strand_id
1 'polypeptide(L)'
;MSVIRVENLNKSIRGKMILENLSFRVERGDCLALIGPNGAGKTTLMDCLLGDRKATSGIIEIEGKASGHPQLKDSVSYLPQENAIVQKLTVQELISFFRSIYPNPLTVNAFDDLLRFTPELKKQL
;
A
#
# COMPACT_ATOMS: atom_id res chain seq x y z
N MET A 1 14.44 -9.64 -10.70
CA MET A 1 14.72 -8.98 -9.40
C MET A 1 13.40 -8.72 -8.69
N SER A 2 13.27 -9.26 -7.51
CA SER A 2 12.03 -9.14 -6.75
C SER A 2 11.81 -7.70 -6.28
N VAL A 3 10.58 -7.24 -6.44
CA VAL A 3 10.14 -5.92 -5.95
C VAL A 3 9.85 -5.98 -4.45
N ILE A 4 9.28 -7.09 -3.99
CA ILE A 4 9.05 -7.35 -2.56
C ILE A 4 9.70 -8.68 -2.21
N ARG A 5 10.47 -8.69 -1.12
CA ARG A 5 11.07 -9.88 -0.53
C ARG A 5 10.73 -9.95 0.95
N VAL A 6 10.09 -11.02 1.34
CA VAL A 6 9.78 -11.33 2.74
C VAL A 6 10.40 -12.68 3.09
N GLU A 7 11.16 -12.72 4.15
CA GLU A 7 11.86 -13.93 4.59
C GLU A 7 11.70 -14.14 6.10
N ASN A 8 11.18 -15.32 6.46
CA ASN A 8 10.99 -15.77 7.84
C ASN A 8 10.31 -14.72 8.72
N LEU A 9 9.32 -14.02 8.18
CA LEU A 9 8.62 -12.98 8.88
C LEU A 9 7.77 -13.55 10.01
N ASN A 10 8.03 -13.06 11.21
CA ASN A 10 7.23 -13.33 12.39
C ASN A 10 6.73 -12.03 12.98
N LYS A 11 5.47 -12.01 13.39
CA LYS A 11 4.87 -10.89 14.11
C LYS A 11 4.02 -11.38 15.25
N SER A 12 4.40 -10.98 16.45
CA SER A 12 3.63 -11.20 17.67
C SER A 12 3.05 -9.88 18.19
N ILE A 13 1.80 -9.91 18.61
CA ILE A 13 1.12 -8.76 19.20
C ILE A 13 0.53 -9.21 20.53
N ARG A 14 0.93 -8.54 21.62
CA ARG A 14 0.49 -8.85 22.98
C ARG A 14 0.67 -10.33 23.35
N GLY A 15 1.82 -10.90 22.99
CA GLY A 15 2.15 -12.30 23.25
C GLY A 15 1.47 -13.32 22.32
N LYS A 16 0.61 -12.89 21.41
CA LYS A 16 -0.05 -13.76 20.43
C LYS A 16 0.67 -13.68 19.10
N MET A 17 1.07 -14.83 18.54
CA MET A 17 1.63 -14.93 17.20
C MET A 17 0.55 -14.65 16.16
N ILE A 18 0.77 -13.64 15.32
CA ILE A 18 -0.14 -13.25 14.23
C ILE A 18 0.39 -13.72 12.88
N LEU A 19 1.68 -13.52 12.64
CA LEU A 19 2.37 -14.02 11.46
C LEU A 19 3.48 -14.94 11.92
N GLU A 20 3.57 -16.12 11.32
CA GLU A 20 4.52 -17.16 11.69
C GLU A 20 5.27 -17.65 10.46
N ASN A 21 6.59 -17.45 10.48
CA ASN A 21 7.54 -17.94 9.48
C ASN A 21 7.10 -17.71 8.02
N LEU A 22 6.57 -16.52 7.73
CA LEU A 22 6.04 -16.18 6.42
C LEU A 22 7.18 -15.78 5.48
N SER A 23 7.26 -16.44 4.33
CA SER A 23 8.25 -16.11 3.29
C SER A 23 7.58 -16.10 1.92
N PHE A 24 7.81 -15.03 1.15
CA PHE A 24 7.36 -14.92 -0.24
C PHE A 24 8.13 -13.84 -0.99
N ARG A 25 8.03 -13.83 -2.31
CA ARG A 25 8.58 -12.82 -3.19
C ARG A 25 7.54 -12.37 -4.20
N VAL A 26 7.64 -11.12 -4.60
CA VAL A 26 6.83 -10.54 -5.66
C VAL A 26 7.77 -9.94 -6.69
N GLU A 27 7.66 -10.38 -7.93
CA GLU A 27 8.47 -9.86 -9.03
C GLU A 27 7.78 -8.65 -9.68
N ARG A 28 8.52 -7.91 -10.46
CA ARG A 28 7.96 -6.77 -11.20
C ARG A 28 6.91 -7.25 -12.20
N GLY A 29 5.72 -6.67 -12.13
CA GLY A 29 4.57 -7.03 -12.98
C GLY A 29 3.66 -8.09 -12.38
N ASP A 30 4.02 -8.69 -11.24
CA ASP A 30 3.15 -9.65 -10.55
C ASP A 30 1.94 -8.98 -9.92
N CYS A 31 0.89 -9.76 -9.76
CA CYS A 31 -0.27 -9.46 -8.93
C CYS A 31 -0.43 -10.54 -7.88
N LEU A 32 -0.11 -10.20 -6.63
CA LEU A 32 -0.23 -11.12 -5.48
C LEU A 32 -1.55 -10.88 -4.75
N ALA A 33 -2.36 -11.93 -4.60
CA ALA A 33 -3.57 -11.90 -3.79
C ALA A 33 -3.32 -12.51 -2.40
N LEU A 34 -3.72 -11.80 -1.34
CA LEU A 34 -3.73 -12.29 0.03
C LEU A 34 -5.15 -12.73 0.38
N ILE A 35 -5.35 -14.03 0.56
CA ILE A 35 -6.66 -14.62 0.81
C ILE A 35 -6.65 -15.26 2.19
N GLY A 36 -7.69 -15.01 2.96
CA GLY A 36 -7.86 -15.61 4.28
C GLY A 36 -9.05 -15.00 5.02
N PRO A 37 -9.54 -15.67 6.07
CA PRO A 37 -10.63 -15.15 6.90
C PRO A 37 -10.22 -13.88 7.64
N ASN A 38 -11.21 -13.15 8.18
CA ASN A 38 -10.95 -12.04 9.08
C ASN A 38 -10.14 -12.52 10.29
N GLY A 39 -9.11 -11.75 10.67
CA GLY A 39 -8.20 -12.12 11.76
C GLY A 39 -7.05 -13.06 11.36
N ALA A 40 -6.90 -13.41 10.09
CA ALA A 40 -5.78 -14.23 9.61
C ALA A 40 -4.42 -13.50 9.59
N GLY A 41 -4.39 -12.19 9.82
CA GLY A 41 -3.17 -11.39 9.84
C GLY A 41 -2.89 -10.61 8.55
N LYS A 42 -3.83 -10.54 7.61
CA LYS A 42 -3.66 -9.80 6.33
C LYS A 42 -3.33 -8.32 6.56
N THR A 43 -4.09 -7.64 7.41
CA THR A 43 -3.83 -6.22 7.77
C THR A 43 -2.50 -6.06 8.48
N THR A 44 -2.16 -6.98 9.39
CA THR A 44 -0.87 -6.97 10.09
C THR A 44 0.30 -7.12 9.12
N LEU A 45 0.17 -7.98 8.11
CA LEU A 45 1.17 -8.12 7.05
C LEU A 45 1.32 -6.83 6.26
N MET A 46 0.21 -6.19 5.87
CA MET A 46 0.24 -4.90 5.15
C MET A 46 0.91 -3.82 6.00
N ASP A 47 0.59 -3.71 7.29
CA ASP A 47 1.22 -2.77 8.21
C ASP A 47 2.75 -3.00 8.30
N CYS A 48 3.18 -4.26 8.31
CA CYS A 48 4.61 -4.60 8.30
C CYS A 48 5.28 -4.24 6.96
N LEU A 49 4.63 -4.48 5.83
CA LEU A 49 5.13 -4.11 4.50
C LEU A 49 5.29 -2.59 4.36
N LEU A 50 4.32 -1.83 4.85
CA LEU A 50 4.35 -0.37 4.82
C LEU A 50 5.35 0.25 5.82
N GLY A 51 5.80 -0.53 6.80
CA GLY A 51 6.67 -0.06 7.87
C GLY A 51 5.94 0.60 9.04
N ASP A 52 4.61 0.55 9.06
CA ASP A 52 3.79 1.08 10.15
C ASP A 52 3.90 0.21 11.42
N ARG A 53 4.22 -1.06 11.24
CA ARG A 53 4.55 -2.00 12.31
C ARG A 53 5.88 -2.69 12.03
N LYS A 54 6.73 -2.75 13.05
CA LYS A 54 7.96 -3.55 12.96
C LYS A 54 7.65 -5.03 13.06
N ALA A 55 8.32 -5.84 12.24
CA ALA A 55 8.36 -7.28 12.42
C ALA A 55 8.97 -7.64 13.78
N THR A 56 8.51 -8.74 14.39
CA THR A 56 9.17 -9.30 15.57
C THR A 56 10.52 -9.91 15.19
N SER A 57 10.55 -10.60 14.05
CA SER A 57 11.77 -11.10 13.41
C SER A 57 11.54 -11.33 11.91
N GLY A 58 12.61 -11.58 11.18
CA GLY A 58 12.58 -11.77 9.74
C GLY A 58 12.95 -10.51 8.98
N ILE A 59 12.91 -10.59 7.66
CA ILE A 59 13.34 -9.52 6.74
C ILE A 59 12.18 -9.16 5.83
N ILE A 60 11.98 -7.85 5.66
CA ILE A 60 11.09 -7.29 4.65
C ILE A 60 11.88 -6.25 3.86
N GLU A 61 12.00 -6.49 2.57
CA GLU A 61 12.62 -5.55 1.63
C GLU A 61 11.65 -5.23 0.49
N ILE A 62 11.60 -3.96 0.12
CA ILE A 62 10.85 -3.43 -1.01
C ILE A 62 11.83 -2.64 -1.87
N GLU A 63 11.97 -3.02 -3.13
CA GLU A 63 12.94 -2.42 -4.05
C GLU A 63 14.37 -2.37 -3.46
N GLY A 64 14.78 -3.42 -2.74
CA GLY A 64 16.09 -3.52 -2.12
C GLY A 64 16.28 -2.67 -0.85
N LYS A 65 15.22 -2.05 -0.33
CA LYS A 65 15.25 -1.22 0.89
C LYS A 65 14.39 -1.86 1.97
N ALA A 66 14.79 -1.71 3.22
CA ALA A 66 13.99 -2.17 4.35
C ALA A 66 12.61 -1.50 4.37
N SER A 67 11.58 -2.23 4.79
CA SER A 67 10.23 -1.66 4.93
C SER A 67 10.25 -0.40 5.82
N GLY A 68 9.44 0.60 5.46
CA GLY A 68 9.42 1.90 6.15
C GLY A 68 10.57 2.84 5.79
N HIS A 69 11.47 2.46 4.86
CA HIS A 69 12.53 3.37 4.42
C HIS A 69 11.94 4.62 3.76
N PRO A 70 12.41 5.85 4.09
CA PRO A 70 11.81 7.10 3.60
C PRO A 70 11.70 7.20 2.08
N GLN A 71 12.66 6.66 1.33
CA GLN A 71 12.64 6.68 -0.14
C GLN A 71 11.53 5.81 -0.76
N LEU A 72 10.93 4.90 0.00
CA LEU A 72 9.82 4.09 -0.50
C LEU A 72 8.50 4.88 -0.63
N LYS A 73 8.40 6.05 0.01
CA LYS A 73 7.22 6.92 -0.09
C LYS A 73 6.91 7.37 -1.52
N ASP A 74 7.94 7.44 -2.37
CA ASP A 74 7.79 7.89 -3.75
C ASP A 74 7.42 6.74 -4.71
N SER A 75 7.62 5.48 -4.31
CA SER A 75 7.40 4.30 -5.16
C SER A 75 6.31 3.36 -4.66
N VAL A 76 5.87 3.52 -3.42
CA VAL A 76 4.84 2.68 -2.81
C VAL A 76 3.58 3.49 -2.56
N SER A 77 2.42 2.98 -3.01
CA SER A 77 1.13 3.53 -2.65
C SER A 77 0.26 2.46 -1.98
N TYR A 78 -0.61 2.89 -1.10
CA TYR A 78 -1.51 2.04 -0.35
C TYR A 78 -2.94 2.58 -0.40
N LEU A 79 -3.88 1.70 -0.71
CA LEU A 79 -5.30 2.00 -0.64
C LEU A 79 -5.87 1.27 0.59
N PRO A 80 -6.21 1.99 1.68
CA PRO A 80 -6.76 1.37 2.89
C PRO A 80 -8.19 0.87 2.67
N GLN A 81 -8.61 -0.08 3.50
CA GLN A 81 -9.97 -0.62 3.49
C GLN A 81 -11.02 0.45 3.87
N GLU A 82 -10.68 1.30 4.83
CA GLU A 82 -11.50 2.45 5.22
C GLU A 82 -10.88 3.73 4.67
N ASN A 83 -11.65 4.43 3.88
CA ASN A 83 -11.23 5.71 3.34
C ASN A 83 -11.31 6.77 4.43
N ALA A 84 -10.17 7.15 4.98
CA ALA A 84 -10.01 8.39 5.72
C ALA A 84 -9.99 9.60 4.75
N ILE A 85 -10.94 9.62 3.80
CA ILE A 85 -11.08 10.75 2.90
C ILE A 85 -11.61 11.91 3.74
N VAL A 86 -10.94 13.04 3.67
CA VAL A 86 -11.41 14.29 4.26
C VAL A 86 -12.75 14.62 3.61
N GLN A 87 -13.84 14.39 4.34
CA GLN A 87 -15.23 14.45 3.84
C GLN A 87 -15.68 15.81 3.30
N LYS A 88 -14.81 16.80 3.27
CA LYS A 88 -15.08 18.19 2.87
C LYS A 88 -14.38 18.62 1.59
N LEU A 89 -13.62 17.75 0.95
CA LEU A 89 -12.92 18.09 -0.29
C LEU A 89 -13.69 17.53 -1.49
N THR A 90 -13.76 18.32 -2.55
CA THR A 90 -14.16 17.81 -3.87
C THR A 90 -13.09 16.85 -4.37
N VAL A 91 -13.42 15.96 -5.30
CA VAL A 91 -12.41 15.05 -5.87
C VAL A 91 -11.34 15.82 -6.64
N GLN A 92 -11.70 16.94 -7.26
CA GLN A 92 -10.71 17.75 -7.94
C GLN A 92 -9.68 18.35 -6.97
N GLU A 93 -10.12 18.80 -5.80
CA GLU A 93 -9.24 19.25 -4.72
C GLU A 93 -8.39 18.11 -4.17
N LEU A 94 -8.98 16.92 -3.98
CA LEU A 94 -8.28 15.73 -3.54
C LEU A 94 -7.21 15.29 -4.54
N ILE A 95 -7.53 15.25 -5.83
CA ILE A 95 -6.59 14.95 -6.91
C ILE A 95 -5.46 15.98 -6.92
N SER A 96 -5.78 17.27 -6.82
CA SER A 96 -4.80 18.35 -6.80
C SER A 96 -3.86 18.22 -5.59
N PHE A 97 -4.40 17.88 -4.44
CA PHE A 97 -3.63 17.64 -3.23
C PHE A 97 -2.64 16.47 -3.40
N PHE A 98 -3.12 15.30 -3.84
CA PHE A 98 -2.24 14.15 -4.05
C PHE A 98 -1.18 14.40 -5.12
N ARG A 99 -1.52 15.09 -6.21
CA ARG A 99 -0.55 15.46 -7.24
C ARG A 99 0.55 16.38 -6.73
N SER A 100 0.26 17.22 -5.74
CA SER A 100 1.27 18.11 -5.14
C SER A 100 2.29 17.38 -4.25
N ILE A 101 1.94 16.20 -3.75
CA ILE A 101 2.77 15.42 -2.83
C ILE A 101 3.75 14.52 -3.59
N TYR A 102 3.35 13.98 -4.75
CA TYR A 102 4.18 13.05 -5.50
C TYR A 102 5.13 13.78 -6.45
N PRO A 103 6.42 13.34 -6.54
CA PRO A 103 7.42 14.01 -7.36
C PRO A 103 7.14 13.91 -8.87
N ASN A 104 6.49 12.85 -9.34
CA ASN A 104 6.14 12.61 -10.75
C ASN A 104 4.67 12.26 -10.90
N PRO A 105 3.75 13.20 -10.65
CA PRO A 105 2.32 12.91 -10.76
C PRO A 105 1.90 12.69 -12.21
N LEU A 106 0.84 11.90 -12.41
CA LEU A 106 0.20 11.78 -13.73
C LEU A 106 -0.25 13.16 -14.22
N THR A 107 -0.18 13.36 -15.54
CA THR A 107 -0.70 14.58 -16.16
C THR A 107 -2.22 14.67 -15.99
N VAL A 108 -2.79 15.89 -16.07
CA VAL A 108 -4.25 16.08 -15.99
C VAL A 108 -4.97 15.25 -17.05
N ASN A 109 -4.43 15.19 -18.27
CA ASN A 109 -5.01 14.44 -19.37
C ASN A 109 -5.01 12.92 -19.11
N ALA A 110 -3.93 12.37 -18.53
CA ALA A 110 -3.87 10.95 -18.16
C ALA A 110 -4.88 10.62 -17.04
N PHE A 111 -5.09 11.54 -16.12
CA PHE A 111 -6.12 11.42 -15.08
C PHE A 111 -7.53 11.45 -15.67
N ASP A 112 -7.80 12.38 -16.59
CA ASP A 112 -9.08 12.47 -17.29
C ASP A 112 -9.39 11.21 -18.10
N ASP A 113 -8.39 10.60 -18.71
CA ASP A 113 -8.54 9.32 -19.41
C ASP A 113 -8.89 8.17 -18.47
N LEU A 114 -8.29 8.11 -17.29
CA LEU A 114 -8.66 7.13 -16.26
C LEU A 114 -10.08 7.33 -15.73
N LEU A 115 -10.53 8.59 -15.60
CA LEU A 115 -11.86 8.94 -15.12
C LEU A 115 -12.96 8.83 -16.19
N ARG A 116 -12.63 8.60 -17.47
CA ARG A 116 -13.63 8.37 -18.54
C ARG A 116 -14.53 7.17 -18.28
N PHE A 117 -14.05 6.19 -17.53
CA PHE A 117 -14.84 5.01 -17.16
C PHE A 117 -15.89 5.27 -16.06
N THR A 118 -15.85 6.46 -15.45
CA THR A 118 -16.77 6.84 -14.37
C THR A 118 -17.24 8.29 -14.50
N PRO A 119 -17.98 8.62 -15.61
CA PRO A 119 -18.44 10.00 -15.82
C PRO A 119 -19.38 10.51 -14.70
N GLU A 120 -20.00 9.61 -13.95
CA GLU A 120 -20.89 9.91 -12.81
C GLU A 120 -20.10 10.39 -11.59
N LEU A 121 -18.88 9.92 -11.39
CA LEU A 121 -18.01 10.41 -10.32
C LEU A 121 -17.60 11.86 -10.50
N LYS A 122 -17.57 12.38 -11.73
CA LYS A 122 -17.31 13.80 -12.00
C LYS A 122 -18.46 14.71 -11.55
N LYS A 123 -19.67 14.17 -11.36
CA LYS A 123 -20.87 14.96 -11.01
C LYS A 123 -21.20 14.94 -9.51
N GLN A 124 -20.66 13.96 -8.76
CA GLN A 124 -20.91 13.82 -7.32
C GLN A 124 -19.87 14.57 -6.46
N LEU A 125 -19.16 15.48 -7.07
CA LEU A 125 -17.94 16.05 -6.49
C LEU A 125 -18.06 17.55 -6.36
#